data_730a8017c1b769d19fdf5c1f11423f4c
#
_entry.id   730a8017c1b769d19fdf5c1f11423f4c
#
_cell.length_a   1.000
_cell.length_b   1.000
_cell.length_c   1.000
_cell.angle_alpha   90.00
_cell.angle_beta   90.00
_cell.angle_gamma   90.00
#
_symmetry.space_group_name_H-M   'P 1'
#
loop_
_entity.id
_entity.type
_entity.pdbx_description
1 polymer ?
#
loop_
_entity_poly.entity_id
_entity_poly.type
_entity_poly.pdbx_seq_one_letter_code
_entity_poly.pdbx_strand_id
1 'polypeptide(L)'
;MAKEVSKVVKLQVRGGAANPSPPVGPALGAAGVNIMEFCKQFNARTQDKAGKVLPVVISVYMDKSFDFVVKTPPAAVQLMEAAKVKKGSGEPNRAKVASVTWEQVRAIAEDKMQDLNAFTVDSAMKMVAGTARSMGFTVKGNSPF
;
A
#
# COMPACT_ATOMS: atom_id res chain seq x y z
N MET A 1 29.03 7.69 5.38
CA MET A 1 28.27 8.59 6.28
C MET A 1 26.81 8.53 5.92
N ALA A 2 25.96 8.53 6.92
CA ALA A 2 24.52 8.63 6.71
C ALA A 2 24.18 10.03 6.18
N LYS A 3 23.45 10.10 5.08
CA LYS A 3 22.97 11.38 4.55
C LYS A 3 21.80 11.88 5.37
N GLU A 4 21.73 13.17 5.53
CA GLU A 4 20.64 13.79 6.28
C GLU A 4 19.39 13.88 5.38
N VAL A 5 18.27 13.34 5.87
CA VAL A 5 17.00 13.36 5.15
C VAL A 5 16.37 14.74 5.27
N SER A 6 16.16 15.41 4.14
CA SER A 6 15.51 16.71 4.13
C SER A 6 13.99 16.59 4.09
N LYS A 7 13.46 15.64 3.32
CA LYS A 7 12.04 15.40 3.19
C LYS A 7 11.73 13.92 3.03
N VAL A 8 10.55 13.51 3.44
CA VAL A 8 10.02 12.17 3.18
C VAL A 8 8.72 12.33 2.40
N VAL A 9 8.63 11.66 1.24
CA VAL A 9 7.44 11.67 0.39
C VAL A 9 6.83 10.28 0.37
N LYS A 10 5.54 10.20 0.62
CA LYS A 10 4.80 8.93 0.58
C LYS A 10 3.80 8.96 -0.56
N LEU A 11 3.89 7.99 -1.44
CA LEU A 11 3.04 7.90 -2.63
C LEU A 11 2.49 6.49 -2.80
N GLN A 12 1.40 6.39 -3.54
CA GLN A 12 0.88 5.12 -4.04
C GLN A 12 0.97 5.16 -5.56
N VAL A 13 1.76 4.24 -6.13
CA VAL A 13 2.04 4.20 -7.57
C VAL A 13 1.81 2.79 -8.07
N ARG A 14 1.24 2.67 -9.28
CA ARG A 14 1.08 1.35 -9.90
C ARG A 14 2.43 0.77 -10.31
N GLY A 15 2.66 -0.48 -9.95
CA GLY A 15 3.89 -1.19 -10.28
C GLY A 15 4.12 -1.23 -11.79
N GLY A 16 5.34 -0.92 -12.21
CA GLY A 16 5.75 -0.91 -13.60
C GLY A 16 5.15 0.20 -14.46
N ALA A 17 4.36 1.11 -13.87
CA ALA A 17 3.63 2.14 -14.60
C ALA A 17 3.83 3.55 -14.03
N ALA A 18 4.91 3.78 -13.31
CA ALA A 18 5.23 5.11 -12.80
C ALA A 18 5.55 6.06 -13.96
N ASN A 19 4.97 7.25 -13.93
CA ASN A 19 5.20 8.27 -14.94
C ASN A 19 5.15 9.67 -14.30
N PRO A 20 5.59 10.73 -15.01
CA PRO A 20 5.60 12.08 -14.45
C PRO A 20 4.24 12.73 -14.25
N SER A 21 3.16 12.06 -14.63
CA SER A 21 1.81 12.61 -14.43
C SER A 21 1.41 12.55 -12.96
N PRO A 22 0.39 13.33 -12.52
CA PRO A 22 -0.09 13.25 -11.15
C PRO A 22 -0.46 11.81 -10.74
N PRO A 23 -0.22 11.39 -9.47
CA PRO A 23 0.29 12.21 -8.37
C PRO A 23 1.81 12.26 -8.22
N VAL A 24 2.56 11.57 -9.08
CA VAL A 24 4.01 11.41 -8.92
C VAL A 24 4.76 12.73 -9.22
N GLY A 25 4.46 13.36 -10.35
CA GLY A 25 5.14 14.58 -10.79
C GLY A 25 5.11 15.70 -9.77
N PRO A 26 3.92 16.18 -9.37
CA PRO A 26 3.81 17.27 -8.40
C PRO A 26 4.48 16.98 -7.07
N ALA A 27 4.36 15.77 -6.54
CA ALA A 27 4.94 15.39 -5.25
C ALA A 27 6.47 15.42 -5.29
N LEU A 28 7.07 14.83 -6.32
CA LEU A 28 8.52 14.78 -6.48
C LEU A 28 9.10 16.13 -6.93
N GLY A 29 8.37 16.86 -7.75
CA GLY A 29 8.76 18.21 -8.17
C GLY A 29 8.87 19.15 -6.99
N ALA A 30 7.91 19.11 -6.07
CA ALA A 30 7.93 19.89 -4.84
C ALA A 30 9.10 19.50 -3.92
N ALA A 31 9.54 18.26 -3.96
CA ALA A 31 10.67 17.78 -3.19
C ALA A 31 12.02 18.05 -3.87
N GLY A 32 12.03 18.44 -5.13
CA GLY A 32 13.24 18.71 -5.91
C GLY A 32 13.96 17.47 -6.43
N VAL A 33 13.24 16.35 -6.56
CA VAL A 33 13.77 15.06 -7.01
C VAL A 33 13.66 14.95 -8.54
N ASN A 34 14.61 14.24 -9.16
CA ASN A 34 14.52 13.91 -10.58
C ASN A 34 13.42 12.87 -10.82
N ILE A 35 12.30 13.33 -11.36
CA ILE A 35 11.09 12.51 -11.56
C ILE A 35 11.35 11.36 -12.53
N MET A 36 12.05 11.63 -13.63
CA MET A 36 12.32 10.62 -14.66
C MET A 36 13.18 9.48 -14.14
N GLU A 37 14.19 9.81 -13.36
CA GLU A 37 15.07 8.82 -12.76
C GLU A 37 14.32 7.94 -11.74
N PHE A 38 13.48 8.56 -10.92
CA PHE A 38 12.63 7.82 -9.99
C PHE A 38 11.71 6.85 -10.75
N CYS A 39 11.01 7.32 -11.78
CA CYS A 39 10.10 6.49 -12.57
C CYS A 39 10.84 5.29 -13.19
N LYS A 40 12.02 5.52 -13.72
CA LYS A 40 12.84 4.48 -14.34
C LYS A 40 13.23 3.41 -13.31
N GLN A 41 13.76 3.83 -12.17
CA GLN A 41 14.18 2.91 -11.10
C GLN A 41 13.00 2.16 -10.49
N PHE A 42 11.89 2.86 -10.23
CA PHE A 42 10.68 2.25 -9.70
C PHE A 42 10.12 1.20 -10.64
N ASN A 43 10.00 1.52 -11.91
CA ASN A 43 9.49 0.58 -12.91
C ASN A 43 10.38 -0.66 -13.02
N ALA A 44 11.71 -0.48 -12.97
CA ALA A 44 12.65 -1.59 -12.99
C ALA A 44 12.48 -2.53 -11.78
N ARG A 45 12.23 -1.98 -10.59
CA ARG A 45 12.05 -2.76 -9.36
C ARG A 45 10.67 -3.41 -9.24
N THR A 46 9.67 -2.91 -9.94
CA THR A 46 8.28 -3.35 -9.76
C THR A 46 7.71 -4.05 -10.99
N GLN A 47 8.54 -4.48 -11.94
CA GLN A 47 8.07 -5.18 -13.15
C GLN A 47 7.30 -6.46 -12.83
N ASP A 48 7.72 -7.19 -11.81
CA ASP A 48 7.06 -8.40 -11.34
C ASP A 48 5.72 -8.14 -10.63
N LYS A 49 5.48 -6.89 -10.26
CA LYS A 49 4.25 -6.45 -9.56
C LYS A 49 3.44 -5.49 -10.42
N ALA A 50 3.57 -5.58 -11.73
CA ALA A 50 2.86 -4.71 -12.66
C ALA A 50 1.33 -4.80 -12.46
N GLY A 51 0.67 -3.65 -12.50
CA GLY A 51 -0.78 -3.56 -12.33
C GLY A 51 -1.26 -3.47 -10.89
N LYS A 52 -0.41 -3.71 -9.91
CA LYS A 52 -0.77 -3.55 -8.49
C LYS A 52 -0.40 -2.16 -8.00
N VAL A 53 -1.24 -1.59 -7.15
CA VAL A 53 -0.93 -0.32 -6.48
C VAL A 53 0.05 -0.61 -5.34
N LEU A 54 1.20 0.06 -5.36
CA LEU A 54 2.25 -0.15 -4.36
C LEU A 54 2.51 1.14 -3.61
N PRO A 55 2.52 1.11 -2.27
CA PRO A 55 2.95 2.26 -1.49
C PRO A 55 4.47 2.41 -1.61
N VAL A 56 4.92 3.64 -1.79
CA VAL A 56 6.34 3.96 -1.90
C VAL A 56 6.66 5.04 -0.88
N VAL A 57 7.71 4.82 -0.10
CA VAL A 57 8.25 5.85 0.79
C VAL A 57 9.58 6.32 0.20
N ILE A 58 9.64 7.59 -0.17
CA ILE A 58 10.80 8.20 -0.81
C ILE A 58 11.47 9.12 0.20
N SER A 59 12.73 8.85 0.49
CA SER A 59 13.55 9.72 1.35
C SER A 59 14.40 10.62 0.48
N VAL A 60 14.21 11.93 0.59
CA VAL A 60 14.96 12.93 -0.16
C VAL A 60 16.03 13.51 0.75
N TYR A 61 17.27 13.50 0.30
CA TYR A 61 18.41 13.98 1.06
C TYR A 61 18.75 15.43 0.74
N MET A 62 19.59 16.04 1.56
CA MET A 62 19.98 17.45 1.42
C MET A 62 20.70 17.75 0.10
N ASP A 63 21.40 16.78 -0.47
CA ASP A 63 22.10 16.89 -1.76
C ASP A 63 21.20 16.62 -2.97
N LYS A 64 19.88 16.54 -2.76
CA LYS A 64 18.86 16.24 -3.79
C LYS A 64 18.91 14.80 -4.32
N SER A 65 19.72 13.93 -3.72
CA SER A 65 19.62 12.50 -4.00
C SER A 65 18.40 11.92 -3.28
N PHE A 66 18.01 10.73 -3.67
CA PHE A 66 16.85 10.07 -3.07
C PHE A 66 17.06 8.57 -2.96
N ASP A 67 16.40 7.98 -1.97
CA ASP A 67 16.20 6.55 -1.86
C ASP A 67 14.71 6.28 -1.70
N PHE A 68 14.27 5.09 -2.11
CA PHE A 68 12.89 4.72 -1.93
C PHE A 68 12.74 3.25 -1.52
N VAL A 69 11.67 3.00 -0.78
CA VAL A 69 11.29 1.65 -0.34
C VAL A 69 9.90 1.37 -0.89
N VAL A 70 9.76 0.25 -1.60
CA VAL A 70 8.48 -0.22 -2.12
C VAL A 70 7.91 -1.22 -1.11
N LYS A 71 6.71 -0.94 -0.64
CA LYS A 71 6.01 -1.79 0.32
C LYS A 71 5.02 -2.70 -0.40
N THR A 72 4.44 -3.65 0.33
CA THR A 72 3.38 -4.51 -0.20
C THR A 72 2.13 -3.67 -0.52
N PRO A 73 1.24 -4.15 -1.43
CA PRO A 73 0.01 -3.42 -1.75
C PRO A 73 -0.78 -3.06 -0.50
N PRO A 74 -1.47 -1.91 -0.47
CA PRO A 74 -2.28 -1.52 0.69
C PRO A 74 -3.30 -2.58 1.04
N ALA A 75 -3.55 -2.80 2.33
CA ALA A 75 -4.54 -3.77 2.79
C ALA A 75 -5.93 -3.49 2.19
N ALA A 76 -6.30 -2.22 2.07
CA ALA A 76 -7.57 -1.82 1.47
C ALA A 76 -7.70 -2.31 0.03
N VAL A 77 -6.65 -2.17 -0.77
CA VAL A 77 -6.65 -2.62 -2.17
C VAL A 77 -6.76 -4.14 -2.24
N GLN A 78 -6.02 -4.86 -1.42
CA GLN A 78 -6.07 -6.32 -1.37
C GLN A 78 -7.46 -6.83 -0.95
N LEU A 79 -8.07 -6.16 0.03
CA LEU A 79 -9.43 -6.51 0.49
C LEU A 79 -10.46 -6.27 -0.62
N MET A 80 -10.35 -5.17 -1.36
CA MET A 80 -11.25 -4.91 -2.49
C MET A 80 -11.10 -5.96 -3.59
N GLU A 81 -9.90 -6.39 -3.89
CA GLU A 81 -9.65 -7.46 -4.86
C GLU A 81 -10.24 -8.79 -4.38
N ALA A 82 -10.05 -9.13 -3.10
CA ALA A 82 -10.59 -10.35 -2.52
C ALA A 82 -12.12 -10.37 -2.52
N ALA A 83 -12.75 -9.23 -2.26
CA ALA A 83 -14.19 -9.08 -2.25
C ALA A 83 -14.78 -8.84 -3.65
N LYS A 84 -13.94 -8.64 -4.66
CA LYS A 84 -14.32 -8.37 -6.05
C LYS A 84 -15.17 -7.11 -6.21
N VAL A 85 -14.85 -6.07 -5.45
CA VAL A 85 -15.51 -4.76 -5.54
C VAL A 85 -14.49 -3.69 -5.91
N LYS A 86 -14.97 -2.61 -6.52
CA LYS A 86 -14.12 -1.51 -6.98
C LYS A 86 -13.92 -0.43 -5.93
N LYS A 87 -14.83 -0.34 -4.97
CA LYS A 87 -14.84 0.74 -3.99
C LYS A 87 -15.42 0.25 -2.66
N GLY A 88 -14.90 0.76 -1.57
CA GLY A 88 -15.45 0.53 -0.24
C GLY A 88 -16.70 1.38 0.02
N SER A 89 -17.31 1.20 1.19
CA SER A 89 -18.48 1.94 1.60
C SER A 89 -18.16 3.41 1.92
N GLY A 90 -19.02 4.31 1.52
CA GLY A 90 -18.98 5.71 1.97
C GLY A 90 -19.45 5.88 3.42
N GLU A 91 -20.27 4.95 3.91
CA GLU A 91 -20.76 4.93 5.29
C GLU A 91 -20.55 3.54 5.91
N PRO A 92 -19.30 3.15 6.21
CA PRO A 92 -18.97 1.77 6.59
C PRO A 92 -19.64 1.30 7.86
N ASN A 93 -20.01 2.22 8.73
CA ASN A 93 -20.71 1.91 9.97
C ASN A 93 -22.18 1.51 9.72
N ARG A 94 -22.80 2.02 8.68
CA ARG A 94 -24.23 1.82 8.36
C ARG A 94 -24.43 0.91 7.15
N ALA A 95 -23.64 1.08 6.11
CA ALA A 95 -23.79 0.37 4.85
C ALA A 95 -22.64 -0.59 4.61
N LYS A 96 -22.89 -1.89 4.70
CA LYS A 96 -21.91 -2.93 4.37
C LYS A 96 -22.05 -3.27 2.89
N VAL A 97 -20.96 -3.18 2.13
CA VAL A 97 -20.99 -3.33 0.66
C VAL A 97 -20.46 -4.67 0.17
N ALA A 98 -19.71 -5.38 1.00
CA ALA A 98 -19.13 -6.66 0.63
C ALA A 98 -18.76 -7.48 1.87
N SER A 99 -18.32 -8.69 1.64
CA SER A 99 -17.83 -9.55 2.72
C SER A 99 -16.57 -10.30 2.26
N VAL A 100 -15.69 -10.60 3.21
CA VAL A 100 -14.50 -11.42 3.02
C VAL A 100 -14.51 -12.54 4.06
N THR A 101 -13.80 -13.61 3.77
CA THR A 101 -13.67 -14.73 4.70
C THR A 101 -12.39 -14.59 5.54
N TRP A 102 -12.33 -15.30 6.66
CA TRP A 102 -11.12 -15.34 7.47
C TRP A 102 -9.92 -15.91 6.71
N GLU A 103 -10.16 -16.82 5.79
CA GLU A 103 -9.10 -17.37 4.92
C GLU A 103 -8.48 -16.29 4.03
N GLN A 104 -9.31 -15.45 3.44
CA GLN A 104 -8.87 -14.31 2.62
C GLN A 104 -8.10 -13.30 3.48
N VAL A 105 -8.60 -13.00 4.68
CA VAL A 105 -7.93 -12.11 5.64
C VAL A 105 -6.55 -12.68 6.01
N ARG A 106 -6.46 -13.99 6.24
CA ARG A 106 -5.20 -14.66 6.56
C ARG A 106 -4.20 -14.55 5.41
N ALA A 107 -4.63 -14.80 4.17
CA ALA A 107 -3.77 -14.68 3.00
C ALA A 107 -3.18 -13.27 2.86
N ILE A 108 -4.00 -12.25 3.04
CA ILE A 108 -3.56 -10.85 3.02
C ILE A 108 -2.59 -10.56 4.16
N ALA A 109 -2.89 -11.04 5.36
CA ALA A 109 -2.04 -10.84 6.53
C ALA A 109 -0.66 -11.48 6.34
N GLU A 110 -0.59 -12.69 5.82
CA GLU A 110 0.66 -13.37 5.53
C GLU A 110 1.51 -12.63 4.50
N ASP A 111 0.88 -12.12 3.45
CA ASP A 111 1.55 -11.33 2.41
C ASP A 111 2.12 -10.03 2.95
N LYS A 112 1.44 -9.41 3.92
CA LYS A 112 1.85 -8.12 4.50
C LYS A 112 2.69 -8.22 5.77
N MET A 113 3.02 -9.42 6.24
CA MET A 113 3.77 -9.58 7.51
C MET A 113 5.07 -8.76 7.54
N GLN A 114 5.74 -8.61 6.41
CA GLN A 114 6.98 -7.83 6.32
C GLN A 114 6.77 -6.33 6.59
N ASP A 115 5.57 -5.81 6.36
CA ASP A 115 5.24 -4.39 6.53
C ASP A 115 4.45 -4.10 7.80
N LEU A 116 3.86 -5.13 8.40
CA LEU A 116 3.02 -4.98 9.59
C LEU A 116 3.84 -5.04 10.87
N ASN A 117 3.42 -4.27 11.86
CA ASN A 117 3.98 -4.32 13.20
C ASN A 117 3.29 -5.41 14.04
N ALA A 118 3.27 -6.62 13.51
CA ALA A 118 2.67 -7.79 14.16
C ALA A 118 3.71 -8.90 14.27
N PHE A 119 3.75 -9.58 15.40
CA PHE A 119 4.69 -10.67 15.62
C PHE A 119 4.14 -12.01 15.16
N THR A 120 2.82 -12.15 15.08
CA THR A 120 2.16 -13.38 14.67
C THR A 120 1.18 -13.11 13.54
N VAL A 121 0.86 -14.17 12.79
CA VAL A 121 -0.16 -14.09 11.72
C VAL A 121 -1.53 -13.74 12.31
N ASP A 122 -1.85 -14.27 13.48
CA ASP A 122 -3.12 -13.97 14.15
C ASP A 122 -3.27 -12.48 14.46
N SER A 123 -2.22 -11.85 14.98
CA SER A 123 -2.22 -10.40 15.21
C SER A 123 -2.36 -9.61 13.92
N ALA A 124 -1.67 -10.04 12.85
CA ALA A 124 -1.78 -9.43 11.53
C ALA A 124 -3.21 -9.57 10.97
N MET A 125 -3.85 -10.73 11.15
CA MET A 125 -5.24 -10.95 10.74
C MET A 125 -6.20 -10.00 11.44
N LYS A 126 -5.99 -9.73 12.72
CA LYS A 126 -6.81 -8.75 13.46
C LYS A 126 -6.67 -7.36 12.87
N MET A 127 -5.47 -6.94 12.50
CA MET A 127 -5.21 -5.66 11.86
C MET A 127 -5.91 -5.55 10.51
N VAL A 128 -5.82 -6.58 9.68
CA VAL A 128 -6.48 -6.64 8.36
C VAL A 128 -7.99 -6.65 8.52
N ALA A 129 -8.53 -7.41 9.47
CA ALA A 129 -9.95 -7.46 9.75
C ALA A 129 -10.50 -6.10 10.20
N GLY A 130 -9.73 -5.36 11.01
CA GLY A 130 -10.07 -4.01 11.40
C GLY A 130 -10.14 -3.05 10.20
N THR A 131 -9.20 -3.17 9.27
CA THR A 131 -9.21 -2.40 8.02
C THR A 131 -10.45 -2.74 7.18
N ALA A 132 -10.79 -4.02 7.06
CA ALA A 132 -12.00 -4.46 6.34
C ALA A 132 -13.26 -3.85 6.95
N ARG A 133 -13.35 -3.87 8.28
CA ARG A 133 -14.49 -3.25 8.99
C ARG A 133 -14.59 -1.76 8.70
N SER A 134 -13.46 -1.04 8.67
CA SER A 134 -13.43 0.39 8.37
C SER A 134 -13.85 0.70 6.93
N MET A 135 -13.77 -0.26 6.03
CA MET A 135 -14.16 -0.13 4.63
C MET A 135 -15.63 -0.51 4.38
N GLY A 136 -16.34 -0.97 5.39
CA GLY A 136 -17.71 -1.46 5.24
C GLY A 136 -17.78 -2.91 4.77
N PHE A 137 -16.74 -3.68 4.98
CA PHE A 137 -16.71 -5.11 4.69
C PHE A 137 -16.98 -5.93 5.95
N THR A 138 -17.72 -7.01 5.79
CA THR A 138 -17.99 -7.96 6.87
C THR A 138 -17.05 -9.15 6.71
N VAL A 139 -16.42 -9.58 7.81
CA VAL A 139 -15.63 -10.81 7.80
C VAL A 139 -16.51 -11.98 8.19
N LYS A 140 -16.72 -12.90 7.24
CA LYS A 140 -17.59 -14.07 7.42
C LYS A 140 -16.86 -15.23 8.05
N GLY A 141 -17.57 -15.98 8.86
CA GLY A 141 -17.07 -17.17 9.52
C GLY A 141 -16.78 -16.92 10.99
N ASN A 142 -16.46 -17.98 11.71
CA ASN A 142 -16.10 -17.88 13.10
C ASN A 142 -14.70 -17.29 13.25
N SER A 143 -14.55 -16.33 14.15
CA SER A 143 -13.24 -15.77 14.47
C SER A 143 -12.31 -16.90 14.95
N PRO A 144 -11.06 -16.98 14.44
CA PRO A 144 -10.09 -17.96 14.92
C PRO A 144 -9.47 -17.59 16.27
N PHE A 145 -9.92 -16.51 16.86
CA PHE A 145 -9.35 -15.98 18.11
C PHE A 145 -10.31 -16.15 19.28
#